data_7ef45cc534d64cc216787cf8b718487a
#
_entry.id   7ef45cc534d64cc216787cf8b718487a
#
_cell.length_a   1.000
_cell.length_b   1.000
_cell.length_c   1.000
_cell.angle_alpha   90.00
_cell.angle_beta   90.00
_cell.angle_gamma   90.00
#
_symmetry.space_group_name_H-M   'P 1'
#
loop_
_entity.id
_entity.type
_entity.pdbx_description
1 polymer ?
#
loop_
_entity_poly.entity_id
_entity_poly.type
_entity_poly.pdbx_seq_one_letter_code
_entity_poly.pdbx_strand_id
1 'polypeptide(L)'
;MGKRIPKRQPQPLPKPKDGIHVVSLSSYTAPEVVESKKNDWVGYGDDNMYFQYLIDRYNGSPTNNAAVNGISEMIYGKGLEATDSESKPTEYEKMKSLFNKDCMKKVCYDYKMMGQAAIQIIYSKDHSEIVEASHI
;
A
#
# COMPACT_ATOMS: atom_id res chain seq x y z
N MET A 1 4.07 30.93 -18.86
CA MET A 1 4.80 31.45 -17.67
C MET A 1 4.18 30.85 -16.43
N GLY A 2 4.76 29.77 -15.88
CA GLY A 2 4.28 29.09 -14.67
C GLY A 2 4.77 29.86 -13.44
N LYS A 3 3.86 30.33 -12.60
CA LYS A 3 4.20 30.91 -11.29
C LYS A 3 4.76 29.80 -10.40
N ARG A 4 6.06 29.89 -10.03
CA ARG A 4 6.66 29.05 -9.00
C ARG A 4 5.98 29.35 -7.68
N ILE A 5 5.38 28.35 -7.05
CA ILE A 5 4.87 28.44 -5.68
C ILE A 5 6.09 28.62 -4.77
N PRO A 6 6.15 29.68 -3.96
CA PRO A 6 7.30 29.89 -3.06
C PRO A 6 7.32 28.79 -1.99
N LYS A 7 8.46 28.11 -1.86
CA LYS A 7 8.70 27.16 -0.76
C LYS A 7 8.54 27.92 0.56
N ARG A 8 7.55 27.52 1.38
CA ARG A 8 7.42 28.02 2.74
C ARG A 8 8.69 27.68 3.50
N GLN A 9 9.45 28.71 3.88
CA GLN A 9 10.56 28.51 4.81
C GLN A 9 9.99 28.13 6.18
N PRO A 10 10.55 27.12 6.87
CA PRO A 10 10.13 26.80 8.22
C PRO A 10 10.35 28.02 9.12
N GLN A 11 9.29 28.46 9.78
CA GLN A 11 9.41 29.56 10.75
C GLN A 11 10.25 29.09 11.94
N PRO A 12 11.18 29.92 12.42
CA PRO A 12 11.95 29.59 13.62
C PRO A 12 11.02 29.44 14.81
N LEU A 13 11.14 28.33 15.53
CA LEU A 13 10.40 28.08 16.77
C LEU A 13 10.67 29.17 17.79
N PRO A 14 9.65 29.64 18.54
CA PRO A 14 9.84 30.63 19.59
C PRO A 14 10.81 30.11 20.66
N LYS A 15 11.79 30.91 21.03
CA LYS A 15 12.77 30.55 22.07
C LYS A 15 12.05 30.31 23.41
N PRO A 16 12.18 29.15 24.04
CA PRO A 16 11.58 28.86 25.32
C PRO A 16 12.15 29.81 26.40
N LYS A 17 11.26 30.40 27.21
CA LYS A 17 11.63 31.40 28.25
C LYS A 17 12.16 30.80 29.54
N ASP A 18 12.07 29.50 29.76
CA ASP A 18 12.44 28.88 31.05
C ASP A 18 13.19 27.57 30.86
N GLY A 19 14.42 27.62 30.34
CA GLY A 19 15.34 26.48 30.37
C GLY A 19 14.88 25.14 29.79
N ILE A 20 13.73 25.09 29.17
CA ILE A 20 13.22 23.88 28.51
C ILE A 20 13.83 23.80 27.12
N HIS A 21 14.75 22.87 26.92
CA HIS A 21 15.30 22.57 25.62
C HIS A 21 14.36 21.60 24.88
N VAL A 22 13.59 22.09 23.91
CA VAL A 22 12.82 21.24 22.99
C VAL A 22 13.76 20.74 21.91
N VAL A 23 14.11 19.47 21.96
CA VAL A 23 14.86 18.81 20.91
C VAL A 23 13.86 18.25 19.90
N SER A 24 13.81 18.81 18.70
CA SER A 24 13.07 18.22 17.59
C SER A 24 13.86 17.01 17.05
N LEU A 25 13.35 15.80 17.31
CA LEU A 25 14.02 14.54 16.93
C LEU A 25 13.83 14.16 15.47
N SER A 26 12.98 14.85 14.71
CA SER A 26 12.89 14.66 13.26
C SER A 26 12.30 15.88 12.54
N SER A 27 12.97 16.31 11.49
CA SER A 27 12.46 17.24 10.47
C SER A 27 11.95 16.49 9.23
N TYR A 28 11.53 15.24 9.41
CA TYR A 28 11.13 14.41 8.28
C TYR A 28 9.77 14.87 7.73
N THR A 29 9.76 15.24 6.46
CA THR A 29 8.53 15.57 5.71
C THR A 29 8.15 14.35 4.88
N ALA A 30 6.90 13.89 5.02
CA ALA A 30 6.40 12.79 4.20
C ALA A 30 6.40 13.20 2.72
N PRO A 31 6.75 12.31 1.78
CA PRO A 31 6.61 12.55 0.36
C PRO A 31 5.14 12.86 0.01
N GLU A 32 4.92 13.89 -0.80
CA GLU A 32 3.58 14.27 -1.24
C GLU A 32 3.23 13.59 -2.56
N VAL A 33 2.00 13.11 -2.67
CA VAL A 33 1.45 12.62 -3.95
C VAL A 33 1.04 13.84 -4.77
N VAL A 34 1.61 13.98 -5.97
CA VAL A 34 1.38 15.13 -6.85
C VAL A 34 0.65 14.69 -8.11
N GLU A 35 -0.60 15.15 -8.27
CA GLU A 35 -1.34 14.99 -9.51
C GLU A 35 -0.99 16.12 -10.48
N SER A 36 -0.65 15.77 -11.71
CA SER A 36 -0.39 16.73 -12.78
C SER A 36 -1.51 16.70 -13.81
N LYS A 37 -2.20 17.84 -14.00
CA LYS A 37 -3.22 17.97 -15.05
C LYS A 37 -2.68 17.85 -16.48
N LYS A 38 -1.36 17.86 -16.65
CA LYS A 38 -0.70 17.78 -17.97
C LYS A 38 -0.15 16.39 -18.30
N ASN A 39 -0.02 15.53 -17.29
CA ASN A 39 0.56 14.20 -17.43
C ASN A 39 -0.52 13.17 -17.14
N ASP A 40 -0.55 12.09 -17.88
CA ASP A 40 -1.46 10.96 -17.68
C ASP A 40 -1.02 10.05 -16.52
N TRP A 41 -0.10 10.51 -15.67
CA TRP A 41 0.41 9.75 -14.53
C TRP A 41 0.52 10.63 -13.28
N VAL A 42 0.50 9.97 -12.14
CA VAL A 42 0.61 10.59 -10.80
C VAL A 42 1.99 10.31 -10.23
N GLY A 43 2.65 11.35 -9.72
CA GLY A 43 3.93 11.21 -9.01
C GLY A 43 3.72 10.89 -7.54
N TYR A 44 4.27 9.79 -7.05
CA TYR A 44 4.23 9.38 -5.65
C TYR A 44 5.47 9.88 -4.89
N GLY A 45 5.52 11.19 -4.63
CA GLY A 45 6.67 11.87 -4.05
C GLY A 45 7.76 12.17 -5.07
N ASP A 46 8.85 12.80 -4.62
CA ASP A 46 10.05 12.97 -5.43
C ASP A 46 10.64 11.57 -5.72
N ASP A 47 10.92 11.28 -6.97
CA ASP A 47 11.46 9.98 -7.43
C ASP A 47 10.60 8.75 -7.08
N ASN A 48 9.28 8.92 -6.89
CA ASN A 48 8.34 7.87 -6.48
C ASN A 48 8.70 7.17 -5.15
N MET A 49 9.38 7.85 -4.25
CA MET A 49 9.84 7.31 -2.97
C MET A 49 8.76 7.16 -1.89
N TYR A 50 7.50 7.47 -2.20
CA TYR A 50 6.40 7.36 -1.24
C TYR A 50 6.22 5.94 -0.70
N PHE A 51 6.32 4.92 -1.57
CA PHE A 51 6.19 3.52 -1.15
C PHE A 51 7.36 3.07 -0.27
N GLN A 52 8.58 3.50 -0.59
CA GLN A 52 9.73 3.24 0.28
C GLN A 52 9.54 3.88 1.65
N TYR A 53 9.00 5.09 1.71
CA TYR A 53 8.65 5.73 2.96
C TYR A 53 7.66 4.92 3.80
N LEU A 54 6.61 4.34 3.19
CA LEU A 54 5.66 3.48 3.90
C LEU A 54 6.33 2.24 4.48
N ILE A 55 7.23 1.60 3.71
CA ILE A 55 8.03 0.45 4.15
C ILE A 55 8.92 0.83 5.33
N ASP A 56 9.60 1.97 5.26
CA ASP A 56 10.45 2.46 6.35
C ASP A 56 9.65 2.76 7.63
N ARG A 57 8.43 3.30 7.49
CA ARG A 57 7.50 3.50 8.64
C ARG A 57 7.03 2.18 9.24
N TYR A 58 6.75 1.19 8.42
CA TYR A 58 6.39 -0.15 8.87
C TYR A 58 7.56 -0.80 9.63
N ASN A 59 8.76 -0.76 9.10
CA ASN A 59 9.95 -1.34 9.72
C ASN A 59 10.42 -0.57 10.97
N GLY A 60 10.27 0.75 10.98
CA GLY A 60 10.74 1.63 12.04
C GLY A 60 9.82 1.74 13.26
N SER A 61 8.59 1.19 13.20
CA SER A 61 7.61 1.31 14.28
C SER A 61 6.92 -0.03 14.59
N PRO A 62 7.25 -0.67 15.72
CA PRO A 62 6.60 -1.92 16.13
C PRO A 62 5.07 -1.80 16.24
N THR A 63 4.57 -0.66 16.69
CA THR A 63 3.12 -0.41 16.78
C THR A 63 2.47 -0.35 15.41
N ASN A 64 3.08 0.35 14.44
CA ASN A 64 2.57 0.42 13.08
C ASN A 64 2.62 -0.96 12.42
N ASN A 65 3.72 -1.69 12.60
CA ASN A 65 3.89 -3.06 12.13
C ASN A 65 2.76 -3.98 12.65
N ALA A 66 2.51 -3.98 13.95
CA ALA A 66 1.45 -4.77 14.55
C ALA A 66 0.05 -4.39 14.02
N ALA A 67 -0.21 -3.09 13.84
CA ALA A 67 -1.46 -2.59 13.30
C ALA A 67 -1.68 -3.02 11.84
N VAL A 68 -0.67 -2.89 10.98
CA VAL A 68 -0.75 -3.31 9.57
C VAL A 68 -0.99 -4.81 9.47
N ASN A 69 -0.23 -5.62 10.21
CA ASN A 69 -0.39 -7.07 10.23
C ASN A 69 -1.77 -7.49 10.74
N GLY A 70 -2.21 -6.93 11.87
CA GLY A 70 -3.51 -7.25 12.45
C GLY A 70 -4.66 -6.90 11.52
N ILE A 71 -4.63 -5.74 10.89
CA ILE A 71 -5.68 -5.32 9.95
C ILE A 71 -5.63 -6.16 8.67
N SER A 72 -4.46 -6.50 8.13
CA SER A 72 -4.35 -7.34 6.93
C SER A 72 -4.95 -8.75 7.17
N GLU A 73 -4.72 -9.34 8.35
CA GLU A 73 -5.37 -10.60 8.74
C GLU A 73 -6.91 -10.46 8.90
N MET A 74 -7.39 -9.31 9.41
CA MET A 74 -8.83 -9.04 9.45
C MET A 74 -9.45 -8.88 8.06
N ILE A 75 -8.76 -8.23 7.12
CA ILE A 75 -9.20 -8.12 5.72
C ILE A 75 -9.29 -9.50 5.08
N TYR A 76 -8.29 -10.35 5.29
CA TYR A 76 -8.30 -11.71 4.79
C TYR A 76 -9.44 -12.54 5.40
N GLY A 77 -9.70 -12.40 6.70
CA GLY A 77 -10.77 -13.04 7.44
C GLY A 77 -10.79 -14.56 7.27
N LYS A 78 -11.88 -15.11 6.73
CA LYS A 78 -12.04 -16.53 6.42
C LYS A 78 -11.49 -16.94 5.05
N GLY A 79 -10.99 -15.97 4.28
CA GLY A 79 -10.51 -16.17 2.91
C GLY A 79 -11.58 -15.84 1.87
N LEU A 80 -11.38 -16.36 0.66
CA LEU A 80 -12.31 -16.12 -0.44
C LEU A 80 -13.62 -16.90 -0.24
N GLU A 81 -14.73 -16.19 -0.32
CA GLU A 81 -16.08 -16.75 -0.35
C GLU A 81 -16.81 -16.28 -1.62
N ALA A 82 -17.69 -17.12 -2.16
CA ALA A 82 -18.58 -16.77 -3.24
C ALA A 82 -20.03 -17.00 -2.80
N THR A 83 -20.90 -16.05 -3.09
CA THR A 83 -22.33 -16.11 -2.71
C THR A 83 -23.08 -17.24 -3.40
N ASP A 84 -22.58 -17.71 -4.54
CA ASP A 84 -23.13 -18.79 -5.36
C ASP A 84 -22.35 -20.11 -5.25
N SER A 85 -21.49 -20.25 -4.24
CA SER A 85 -20.64 -21.44 -4.02
C SER A 85 -21.42 -22.74 -3.92
N GLU A 86 -22.65 -22.72 -3.38
CA GLU A 86 -23.51 -23.90 -3.29
C GLU A 86 -24.06 -24.31 -4.64
N SER A 87 -24.35 -23.36 -5.52
CA SER A 87 -24.92 -23.63 -6.88
C SER A 87 -23.84 -23.97 -7.91
N LYS A 88 -22.57 -23.53 -7.66
CA LYS A 88 -21.44 -23.70 -8.58
C LYS A 88 -20.18 -24.19 -7.85
N PRO A 89 -20.22 -25.38 -7.26
CA PRO A 89 -19.12 -25.88 -6.44
C PRO A 89 -17.82 -26.09 -7.23
N THR A 90 -17.91 -26.50 -8.48
CA THR A 90 -16.73 -26.76 -9.34
C THR A 90 -15.97 -25.47 -9.65
N GLU A 91 -16.68 -24.39 -9.96
CA GLU A 91 -16.09 -23.08 -10.23
C GLU A 91 -15.48 -22.48 -8.95
N TYR A 92 -16.13 -22.70 -7.82
CA TYR A 92 -15.62 -22.26 -6.52
C TYR A 92 -14.32 -22.96 -6.13
N GLU A 93 -14.23 -24.28 -6.33
CA GLU A 93 -12.97 -25.02 -6.09
C GLU A 93 -11.86 -24.59 -7.06
N LYS A 94 -12.16 -24.33 -8.33
CA LYS A 94 -11.20 -23.75 -9.28
C LYS A 94 -10.70 -22.38 -8.81
N MET A 95 -11.59 -21.52 -8.37
CA MET A 95 -11.22 -20.20 -7.83
C MET A 95 -10.27 -20.33 -6.64
N LYS A 96 -10.56 -21.21 -5.68
CA LYS A 96 -9.71 -21.47 -4.51
C LYS A 96 -8.34 -22.04 -4.88
N SER A 97 -8.28 -22.87 -5.90
CA SER A 97 -7.00 -23.45 -6.36
C SER A 97 -6.12 -22.41 -7.03
N LEU A 98 -6.71 -21.45 -7.77
CA LEU A 98 -5.99 -20.36 -8.43
C LEU A 98 -5.50 -19.31 -7.42
N PHE A 99 -6.37 -18.89 -6.51
CA PHE A 99 -6.09 -17.89 -5.49
C PHE A 99 -5.80 -18.55 -4.15
N ASN A 100 -4.62 -19.15 -4.02
CA ASN A 100 -4.23 -19.80 -2.80
C ASN A 100 -4.15 -18.83 -1.61
N LYS A 101 -4.19 -19.40 -0.40
CA LYS A 101 -4.19 -18.65 0.86
C LYS A 101 -3.01 -17.66 0.97
N ASP A 102 -1.82 -18.08 0.58
CA ASP A 102 -0.60 -17.28 0.73
C ASP A 102 -0.59 -16.09 -0.23
N CYS A 103 -1.05 -16.29 -1.48
CA CYS A 103 -1.24 -15.22 -2.44
C CYS A 103 -2.22 -14.17 -1.90
N MET A 104 -3.39 -14.60 -1.44
CA MET A 104 -4.42 -13.69 -0.94
C MET A 104 -4.02 -12.94 0.33
N LYS A 105 -3.28 -13.57 1.24
CA LYS A 105 -2.73 -12.88 2.43
C LYS A 105 -1.73 -11.80 2.05
N LYS A 106 -0.85 -12.05 1.09
CA LYS A 106 0.08 -11.04 0.57
C LYS A 106 -0.65 -9.87 -0.08
N VAL A 107 -1.68 -10.14 -0.88
CA VAL A 107 -2.53 -9.11 -1.49
C VAL A 107 -3.20 -8.24 -0.41
N CYS A 108 -3.77 -8.85 0.63
CA CYS A 108 -4.38 -8.11 1.74
C CYS A 108 -3.36 -7.26 2.50
N TYR A 109 -2.16 -7.78 2.67
CA TYR A 109 -1.06 -7.07 3.32
C TYR A 109 -0.62 -5.84 2.52
N ASP A 110 -0.36 -5.99 1.21
CA ASP A 110 0.05 -4.88 0.36
C ASP A 110 -1.05 -3.84 0.23
N TYR A 111 -2.30 -4.28 0.08
CA TYR A 111 -3.43 -3.37 0.06
C TYR A 111 -3.52 -2.54 1.35
N LYS A 112 -3.28 -3.15 2.53
CA LYS A 112 -3.29 -2.42 3.78
C LYS A 112 -2.08 -1.50 3.95
N MET A 113 -0.89 -1.94 3.51
CA MET A 113 0.35 -1.19 3.70
C MET A 113 0.51 -0.06 2.67
N MET A 114 0.20 -0.33 1.40
CA MET A 114 0.48 0.57 0.27
C MET A 114 -0.78 1.18 -0.35
N GLY A 115 -1.99 0.70 0.02
CA GLY A 115 -3.25 1.11 -0.60
C GLY A 115 -3.49 0.51 -1.99
N GLN A 116 -2.58 -0.33 -2.46
CA GLN A 116 -2.64 -1.03 -3.74
C GLN A 116 -2.01 -2.40 -3.64
N ALA A 117 -2.43 -3.31 -4.50
CA ALA A 117 -1.84 -4.64 -4.64
C ALA A 117 -1.93 -5.08 -6.10
N ALA A 118 -1.02 -5.94 -6.53
CA ALA A 118 -1.00 -6.46 -7.89
C ALA A 118 -1.03 -7.99 -7.90
N ILE A 119 -1.77 -8.54 -8.85
CA ILE A 119 -1.88 -9.98 -9.09
C ILE A 119 -1.52 -10.23 -10.54
N GLN A 120 -0.58 -11.12 -10.76
CA GLN A 120 -0.25 -11.63 -12.07
C GLN A 120 -1.20 -12.80 -12.42
N ILE A 121 -1.80 -12.73 -13.60
CA ILE A 121 -2.67 -13.80 -14.13
C ILE A 121 -1.98 -14.41 -15.35
N ILE A 122 -1.75 -15.70 -15.30
CA ILE A 122 -1.13 -16.46 -16.37
C ILE A 122 -2.19 -17.33 -17.05
N TYR A 123 -2.32 -17.15 -18.36
CA TYR A 123 -3.24 -17.92 -19.19
C TYR A 123 -2.54 -19.14 -19.82
N SER A 124 -3.34 -20.12 -20.22
CA SER A 124 -2.91 -21.22 -21.09
C SER A 124 -2.42 -20.69 -22.46
N LYS A 125 -1.69 -21.53 -23.21
CA LYS A 125 -1.14 -21.12 -24.53
C LYS A 125 -2.23 -20.70 -25.54
N ASP A 126 -3.42 -21.27 -25.42
CA ASP A 126 -4.59 -20.99 -26.25
C ASP A 126 -5.48 -19.90 -25.66
N HIS A 127 -5.09 -19.30 -24.52
CA HIS A 127 -5.84 -18.30 -23.77
C HIS A 127 -7.26 -18.71 -23.36
N SER A 128 -7.55 -20.01 -23.33
CA SER A 128 -8.88 -20.53 -22.97
C SER A 128 -9.11 -20.58 -21.46
N GLU A 129 -8.04 -20.74 -20.66
CA GLU A 129 -8.13 -20.90 -19.21
C GLU A 129 -7.04 -20.11 -18.49
N ILE A 130 -7.34 -19.70 -17.25
CA ILE A 130 -6.35 -19.17 -16.31
C ILE A 130 -5.66 -20.36 -15.66
N VAL A 131 -4.34 -20.42 -15.78
CA VAL A 131 -3.51 -21.51 -15.23
C VAL A 131 -3.01 -21.16 -13.85
N GLU A 132 -2.65 -19.91 -13.63
CA GLU A 132 -2.06 -19.45 -12.37
C GLU A 132 -2.43 -18.01 -12.07
N ALA A 133 -2.65 -17.72 -10.79
CA ALA A 133 -2.73 -16.37 -10.26
C ALA A 133 -1.76 -16.25 -9.10
N SER A 134 -0.79 -15.33 -9.22
CA SER A 134 0.25 -15.11 -8.21
C SER A 134 0.35 -13.64 -7.82
N HIS A 135 0.74 -13.40 -6.58
CA HIS A 135 1.06 -12.06 -6.08
C HIS A 135 2.40 -11.62 -6.67
N ILE A 136 2.52 -10.35 -7.07
CA ILE A 136 3.75 -9.71 -7.58
C ILE A 136 4.37 -8.87 -6.47
#